data_eae00ac8cc48901db2c5ef538e796540
#
_entry.id   eae00ac8cc48901db2c5ef538e796540
#
_cell.length_a   1.000
_cell.length_b   1.000
_cell.length_c   1.000
_cell.angle_alpha   90.00
_cell.angle_beta   90.00
_cell.angle_gamma   90.00
#
_symmetry.space_group_name_H-M   'P 1'
#
loop_
_entity.id
_entity.type
_entity.pdbx_description
1 polymer ?
#
loop_
_entity_poly.entity_id
_entity_poly.type
_entity_poly.pdbx_seq_one_letter_code
_entity_poly.pdbx_strand_id
1 'polypeptide(L)'
;MVLVRPQHSSVIYITLLFAILLMLVPIPDSLRYARPEWVAMTLIYWAMALPQRVSIGVAWLTGLVMDLITGGVLGIHAFAYALVIYLVGRLHLQLRQYPLWQQAFTILSLVFLVHFIVMLNAPSSFSLTNWMTVLTSTLVWTLVYAVLR
;
A
#
# COMPACT_ATOMS: atom_id res chain seq x y z
N MET A 1 9.31 -12.04 24.65
CA MET A 1 10.03 -11.77 23.39
C MET A 1 9.58 -12.77 22.35
N VAL A 2 8.78 -12.32 21.38
CA VAL A 2 8.36 -13.19 20.31
C VAL A 2 9.49 -13.26 19.28
N LEU A 3 10.15 -14.40 19.24
CA LEU A 3 11.12 -14.65 18.18
C LEU A 3 10.38 -14.70 16.86
N VAL A 4 10.59 -13.70 16.00
CA VAL A 4 10.04 -13.69 14.67
C VAL A 4 10.67 -14.84 13.90
N ARG A 5 9.90 -15.89 13.67
CA ARG A 5 10.39 -17.06 12.94
C ARG A 5 10.75 -16.67 11.51
N PRO A 6 11.82 -17.26 10.92
CA PRO A 6 12.19 -16.96 9.53
C PRO A 6 11.05 -17.20 8.53
N GLN A 7 10.09 -18.03 8.89
CA GLN A 7 8.91 -18.33 8.07
C GLN A 7 8.06 -17.11 7.74
N HIS A 8 8.10 -16.07 8.57
CA HIS A 8 7.30 -14.87 8.35
C HIS A 8 7.78 -14.02 7.17
N SER A 9 9.06 -14.10 6.82
CA SER A 9 9.58 -13.39 5.65
C SER A 9 8.97 -13.91 4.35
N SER A 10 8.82 -15.22 4.24
CA SER A 10 8.19 -15.83 3.07
C SER A 10 6.75 -15.39 2.89
N VAL A 11 5.99 -15.31 4.00
CA VAL A 11 4.60 -14.84 3.96
C VAL A 11 4.52 -13.40 3.47
N ILE A 12 5.43 -12.53 3.91
CA ILE A 12 5.48 -11.14 3.46
C ILE A 12 5.65 -11.07 1.93
N TYR A 13 6.64 -11.78 1.40
CA TYR A 13 6.91 -11.75 -0.04
C TYR A 13 5.79 -12.41 -0.86
N ILE A 14 5.20 -13.50 -0.36
CA ILE A 14 4.09 -14.17 -1.02
C ILE A 14 2.86 -13.25 -1.07
N THR A 15 2.53 -12.58 0.03
CA THR A 15 1.39 -11.66 0.07
C THR A 15 1.63 -10.42 -0.80
N LEU A 16 2.86 -9.91 -0.86
CA LEU A 16 3.21 -8.81 -1.76
C LEU A 16 3.08 -9.23 -3.23
N LEU A 17 3.56 -10.41 -3.59
CA LEU A 17 3.41 -10.94 -4.93
C LEU A 17 1.94 -11.11 -5.30
N PHE A 18 1.14 -11.64 -4.38
CA PHE A 18 -0.30 -11.80 -4.59
C PHE A 18 -0.98 -10.43 -4.78
N ALA A 19 -0.60 -9.43 -3.99
CA ALA A 19 -1.13 -8.06 -4.13
C ALA A 19 -0.77 -7.46 -5.50
N ILE A 20 0.46 -7.67 -5.97
CA ILE A 20 0.88 -7.21 -7.29
C ILE A 20 0.05 -7.92 -8.38
N LEU A 21 -0.18 -9.21 -8.24
CA LEU A 21 -1.02 -9.97 -9.18
C LEU A 21 -2.46 -9.45 -9.19
N LEU A 22 -3.01 -9.08 -8.02
CA LEU A 22 -4.33 -8.47 -7.94
C LEU A 22 -4.38 -7.13 -8.69
N MET A 23 -3.30 -6.36 -8.66
CA MET A 23 -3.23 -5.10 -9.41
C MET A 23 -3.18 -5.33 -10.92
N LEU A 24 -2.70 -6.50 -11.35
CA LEU A 24 -2.60 -6.85 -12.77
C LEU A 24 -3.89 -7.43 -13.34
N VAL A 25 -4.83 -7.87 -12.49
CA VAL A 25 -6.10 -8.45 -12.95
C VAL A 25 -6.87 -7.43 -13.78
N PRO A 26 -7.25 -7.75 -15.02
CA PRO A 26 -8.03 -6.83 -15.84
C PRO A 26 -9.42 -6.66 -15.26
N ILE A 27 -9.84 -5.42 -15.08
CA ILE A 27 -11.17 -5.06 -14.58
C ILE A 27 -11.87 -4.23 -15.64
N PRO A 28 -13.22 -4.37 -15.81
CA PRO A 28 -13.97 -3.54 -16.74
C PRO A 28 -13.72 -2.05 -16.48
N ASP A 29 -13.71 -1.23 -17.52
CA ASP A 29 -13.40 0.18 -17.42
C ASP A 29 -14.32 0.92 -16.43
N SER A 30 -15.57 0.46 -16.31
CA SER A 30 -16.53 1.04 -15.36
C SER A 30 -16.13 0.88 -13.89
N LEU A 31 -15.34 -0.17 -13.56
CA LEU A 31 -14.90 -0.46 -12.21
C LEU A 31 -13.41 -0.16 -11.98
N ARG A 32 -12.75 0.33 -13.01
CA ARG A 32 -11.30 0.59 -12.97
C ARG A 32 -10.92 1.56 -11.86
N TYR A 33 -11.75 2.57 -11.64
CA TYR A 33 -11.49 3.60 -10.64
C TYR A 33 -11.78 3.14 -9.21
N ALA A 34 -12.51 2.03 -9.05
CA ALA A 34 -12.82 1.48 -7.73
C ALA A 34 -11.81 0.43 -7.26
N ARG A 35 -10.71 0.24 -8.00
CA ARG A 35 -9.68 -0.75 -7.64
C ARG A 35 -8.93 -0.29 -6.40
N PRO A 36 -8.91 -1.08 -5.30
CA PRO A 36 -8.13 -0.75 -4.12
C PRO A 36 -6.63 -0.80 -4.38
N GLU A 37 -5.86 -0.08 -3.59
CA GLU A 37 -4.40 -0.10 -3.62
C GLU A 37 -3.87 -1.30 -2.82
N TRP A 38 -3.97 -2.49 -3.39
CA TRP A 38 -3.61 -3.73 -2.71
C TRP A 38 -2.16 -3.75 -2.24
N VAL A 39 -1.24 -3.30 -3.09
CA VAL A 39 0.20 -3.32 -2.80
C VAL A 39 0.53 -2.36 -1.66
N ALA A 40 0.00 -1.14 -1.72
CA ALA A 40 0.23 -0.14 -0.67
C ALA A 40 -0.31 -0.61 0.67
N MET A 41 -1.54 -1.17 0.68
CA MET A 41 -2.14 -1.68 1.91
C MET A 41 -1.36 -2.85 2.50
N THR A 42 -0.89 -3.77 1.68
CA THR A 42 -0.08 -4.91 2.13
C THR A 42 1.24 -4.44 2.73
N LEU A 43 1.92 -3.48 2.07
CA LEU A 43 3.14 -2.89 2.61
C LEU A 43 2.90 -2.21 3.95
N ILE A 44 1.84 -1.42 4.06
CA ILE A 44 1.52 -0.71 5.30
C ILE A 44 1.23 -1.71 6.42
N TYR A 45 0.44 -2.75 6.14
CA TYR A 45 0.13 -3.77 7.14
C TYR A 45 1.39 -4.41 7.70
N TRP A 46 2.28 -4.87 6.81
CA TRP A 46 3.51 -5.54 7.24
C TRP A 46 4.50 -4.58 7.90
N ALA A 47 4.53 -3.32 7.48
CA ALA A 47 5.35 -2.30 8.14
C ALA A 47 4.87 -2.02 9.56
N MET A 48 3.55 -2.10 9.80
CA MET A 48 3.00 -2.00 11.15
C MET A 48 3.28 -3.25 11.99
N ALA A 49 3.14 -4.42 11.39
CA ALA A 49 3.26 -5.69 12.11
C ALA A 49 4.72 -6.08 12.34
N LEU A 50 5.56 -5.94 11.33
CA LEU A 50 6.96 -6.35 11.34
C LEU A 50 7.86 -5.27 10.75
N PRO A 51 8.04 -4.13 11.44
CA PRO A 51 8.80 -3.00 10.88
C PRO A 51 10.27 -3.34 10.60
N GLN A 52 10.83 -4.36 11.27
CA GLN A 52 12.20 -4.79 11.00
C GLN A 52 12.36 -5.52 9.67
N ARG A 53 11.28 -6.09 9.15
CA ARG A 53 11.29 -6.90 7.92
C ARG A 53 10.91 -6.09 6.69
N VAL A 54 10.00 -5.14 6.85
CA VAL A 54 9.56 -4.26 5.77
C VAL A 54 10.21 -2.91 5.96
N SER A 55 11.38 -2.76 5.36
CA SER A 55 12.15 -1.53 5.40
C SER A 55 11.77 -0.61 4.23
N ILE A 56 12.29 0.60 4.27
CA ILE A 56 12.16 1.57 3.18
C ILE A 56 12.69 0.97 1.87
N GLY A 57 13.78 0.18 1.95
CA GLY A 57 14.35 -0.50 0.78
C GLY A 57 13.38 -1.49 0.12
N VAL A 58 12.65 -2.28 0.91
CA VAL A 58 11.64 -3.21 0.40
C VAL A 58 10.52 -2.44 -0.29
N ALA A 59 10.04 -1.35 0.32
CA ALA A 59 9.00 -0.50 -0.26
C ALA A 59 9.47 0.13 -1.55
N TRP A 60 10.71 0.61 -1.59
CA TRP A 60 11.30 1.22 -2.77
C TRP A 60 11.38 0.22 -3.94
N LEU A 61 11.87 -0.99 -3.67
CA LEU A 61 11.94 -2.05 -4.69
C LEU A 61 10.56 -2.44 -5.19
N THR A 62 9.59 -2.58 -4.30
CA THR A 62 8.20 -2.89 -4.67
C THR A 62 7.62 -1.78 -5.54
N GLY A 63 7.91 -0.52 -5.21
CA GLY A 63 7.48 0.62 -6.00
C GLY A 63 8.11 0.65 -7.39
N LEU A 64 9.40 0.28 -7.50
CA LEU A 64 10.05 0.16 -8.81
C LEU A 64 9.37 -0.91 -9.68
N VAL A 65 9.02 -2.04 -9.09
CA VAL A 65 8.28 -3.09 -9.80
C VAL A 65 6.93 -2.55 -10.28
N MET A 66 6.23 -1.80 -9.45
CA MET A 66 4.96 -1.17 -9.84
C MET A 66 5.15 -0.16 -10.97
N ASP A 67 6.21 0.62 -10.94
CA ASP A 67 6.52 1.57 -12.01
C ASP A 67 6.75 0.86 -13.34
N LEU A 68 7.45 -0.27 -13.31
CA LEU A 68 7.68 -1.09 -14.50
C LEU A 68 6.38 -1.69 -15.05
N ILE A 69 5.50 -2.14 -14.14
CA ILE A 69 4.22 -2.76 -14.51
C ILE A 69 3.27 -1.73 -15.10
N THR A 70 3.18 -0.55 -14.48
CA THR A 70 2.25 0.49 -14.92
C THR A 70 2.75 1.25 -16.15
N GLY A 71 4.04 1.13 -16.48
CA GLY A 71 4.62 1.83 -17.62
C GLY A 71 4.77 3.33 -17.41
N GLY A 72 4.66 3.81 -16.19
CA GLY A 72 4.84 5.21 -15.86
C GLY A 72 6.29 5.62 -15.72
N VAL A 73 6.51 6.81 -15.17
CA VAL A 73 7.86 7.31 -14.90
C VAL A 73 8.48 6.50 -13.76
N LEU A 74 9.69 5.98 -14.03
CA LEU A 74 10.40 5.16 -13.06
C LEU A 74 10.75 5.99 -11.82
N GLY A 75 10.46 5.43 -10.63
CA GLY A 75 10.80 6.05 -9.37
C GLY A 75 9.62 6.73 -8.65
N ILE A 76 8.49 6.94 -9.31
CA ILE A 76 7.34 7.62 -8.70
C ILE A 76 6.70 6.77 -7.61
N HIS A 77 6.32 5.53 -7.94
CA HIS A 77 5.77 4.60 -6.95
C HIS A 77 6.83 4.23 -5.91
N ALA A 78 8.09 4.07 -6.35
CA ALA A 78 9.18 3.81 -5.45
C ALA A 78 9.32 4.89 -4.38
N PHE A 79 9.30 6.15 -4.77
CA PHE A 79 9.37 7.28 -3.86
C PHE A 79 8.13 7.34 -2.96
N ALA A 80 6.93 7.18 -3.53
CA ALA A 80 5.69 7.25 -2.77
C ALA A 80 5.63 6.15 -1.71
N TYR A 81 5.95 4.92 -2.06
CA TYR A 81 5.94 3.80 -1.12
C TYR A 81 7.02 3.96 -0.06
N ALA A 82 8.22 4.38 -0.44
CA ALA A 82 9.31 4.60 0.52
C ALA A 82 8.92 5.66 1.55
N LEU A 83 8.31 6.76 1.11
CA LEU A 83 7.87 7.83 2.00
C LEU A 83 6.78 7.33 2.96
N VAL A 84 5.78 6.62 2.44
CA VAL A 84 4.68 6.09 3.25
C VAL A 84 5.20 5.09 4.27
N ILE A 85 6.08 4.19 3.88
CA ILE A 85 6.64 3.18 4.80
C ILE A 85 7.57 3.84 5.83
N TYR A 86 8.26 4.90 5.47
CA TYR A 86 9.02 5.70 6.44
C TYR A 86 8.09 6.27 7.52
N LEU A 87 6.97 6.86 7.11
CA LEU A 87 5.99 7.42 8.05
C LEU A 87 5.38 6.34 8.94
N VAL A 88 5.02 5.21 8.36
CA VAL A 88 4.48 4.07 9.11
C VAL A 88 5.51 3.55 10.10
N GLY A 89 6.76 3.45 9.70
CA GLY A 89 7.85 3.02 10.58
C GLY A 89 8.04 3.93 11.79
N ARG A 90 7.82 5.22 11.60
CA ARG A 90 7.88 6.19 12.70
C ARG A 90 6.68 6.10 13.64
N LEU A 91 5.53 5.72 13.12
CA LEU A 91 4.26 5.75 13.83
C LEU A 91 3.70 4.35 14.14
N HIS A 92 4.45 3.28 13.85
CA HIS A 92 3.92 1.91 13.94
C HIS A 92 3.40 1.55 15.32
N LEU A 93 4.05 2.01 16.40
CA LEU A 93 3.60 1.73 17.76
C LEU A 93 2.25 2.39 18.05
N GLN A 94 2.07 3.62 17.60
CA GLN A 94 0.81 4.33 17.79
C GLN A 94 -0.31 3.72 16.93
N LEU A 95 0.00 3.38 15.69
CA LEU A 95 -0.98 2.80 14.77
C LEU A 95 -1.50 1.45 15.25
N ARG A 96 -0.64 0.64 15.87
CA ARG A 96 -1.04 -0.66 16.42
C ARG A 96 -2.02 -0.54 17.58
N GLN A 97 -1.98 0.58 18.31
CA GLN A 97 -2.87 0.82 19.44
C GLN A 97 -4.22 1.41 19.04
N TYR A 98 -4.32 1.92 17.82
CA TYR A 98 -5.56 2.55 17.36
C TYR A 98 -6.65 1.51 17.09
N PRO A 99 -7.93 1.83 17.38
CA PRO A 99 -9.04 1.01 16.92
C PRO A 99 -9.13 1.02 15.39
N LEU A 100 -9.82 0.04 14.82
CA LEU A 100 -9.88 -0.13 13.36
C LEU A 100 -10.34 1.12 12.62
N TRP A 101 -11.28 1.89 13.19
CA TRP A 101 -11.77 3.09 12.52
C TRP A 101 -10.69 4.19 12.42
N GLN A 102 -9.84 4.34 13.46
CA GLN A 102 -8.72 5.28 13.41
C GLN A 102 -7.64 4.79 12.45
N GLN A 103 -7.38 3.50 12.42
CA GLN A 103 -6.47 2.91 11.43
C GLN A 103 -6.97 3.18 10.01
N ALA A 104 -8.28 3.03 9.78
CA ALA A 104 -8.87 3.30 8.47
C ALA A 104 -8.65 4.75 8.03
N PHE A 105 -8.80 5.71 8.94
CA PHE A 105 -8.51 7.11 8.63
C PHE A 105 -7.03 7.34 8.31
N THR A 106 -6.14 6.67 9.05
CA THR A 106 -4.70 6.75 8.76
C THR A 106 -4.38 6.16 7.39
N ILE A 107 -4.99 5.02 7.06
CA ILE A 107 -4.84 4.40 5.75
C ILE A 107 -5.35 5.32 4.64
N LEU A 108 -6.50 5.96 4.86
CA LEU A 108 -7.03 6.96 3.93
C LEU A 108 -5.97 8.03 3.63
N SER A 109 -5.35 8.57 4.67
CA SER A 109 -4.34 9.62 4.53
C SER A 109 -3.11 9.12 3.79
N LEU A 110 -2.64 7.90 4.10
CA LEU A 110 -1.44 7.33 3.49
C LEU A 110 -1.67 6.96 2.03
N VAL A 111 -2.80 6.36 1.69
CA VAL A 111 -3.14 6.03 0.31
C VAL A 111 -3.39 7.31 -0.50
N PHE A 112 -4.02 8.30 0.12
CA PHE A 112 -4.18 9.63 -0.48
C PHE A 112 -2.82 10.22 -0.84
N LEU A 113 -1.84 10.13 0.06
CA LEU A 113 -0.49 10.63 -0.18
C LEU A 113 0.17 9.92 -1.37
N VAL A 114 0.05 8.59 -1.46
CA VAL A 114 0.57 7.82 -2.59
C VAL A 114 -0.07 8.31 -3.89
N HIS A 115 -1.39 8.41 -3.92
CA HIS A 115 -2.13 8.85 -5.10
C HIS A 115 -1.75 10.28 -5.51
N PHE A 116 -1.62 11.16 -4.53
CA PHE A 116 -1.26 12.55 -4.77
C PHE A 116 0.12 12.64 -5.44
N ILE A 117 1.11 11.89 -4.92
CA ILE A 117 2.46 11.88 -5.50
C ILE A 117 2.44 11.37 -6.94
N VAL A 118 1.70 10.28 -7.18
CA VAL A 118 1.58 9.71 -8.53
C VAL A 118 0.91 10.71 -9.48
N MET A 119 -0.14 11.37 -9.04
CA MET A 119 -0.86 12.35 -9.85
C MET A 119 -0.07 13.61 -10.17
N LEU A 120 0.83 14.03 -9.30
CA LEU A 120 1.69 15.19 -9.59
C LEU A 120 2.51 14.99 -10.87
N ASN A 121 2.80 13.75 -11.21
CA ASN A 121 3.57 13.41 -12.41
C ASN A 121 2.67 13.10 -13.62
N ALA A 122 1.36 13.09 -13.44
CA ALA A 122 0.39 12.86 -14.50
C ALA A 122 -0.81 13.81 -14.33
N PRO A 123 -0.63 15.14 -14.54
CA PRO A 123 -1.69 16.12 -14.26
C PRO A 123 -2.97 15.89 -15.05
N SER A 124 -2.88 15.25 -16.23
CA SER A 124 -4.04 14.95 -17.06
C SER A 124 -5.00 13.93 -16.43
N SER A 125 -4.54 13.19 -15.45
CA SER A 125 -5.36 12.21 -14.73
C SER A 125 -6.08 12.78 -13.52
N PHE A 126 -6.03 14.10 -13.32
CA PHE A 126 -6.66 14.77 -12.19
C PHE A 126 -8.19 14.76 -12.38
N SER A 127 -8.84 13.73 -11.88
CA SER A 127 -10.30 13.63 -11.90
C SER A 127 -10.81 13.13 -10.55
N LEU A 128 -12.04 13.51 -10.21
CA LEU A 128 -12.66 13.07 -8.96
C LEU A 128 -12.80 11.55 -8.91
N THR A 129 -12.98 10.92 -10.07
CA THR A 129 -13.12 9.45 -10.15
C THR A 129 -11.86 8.72 -9.72
N ASN A 130 -10.69 9.30 -9.92
CA ASN A 130 -9.42 8.68 -9.53
C ASN A 130 -9.27 8.59 -8.00
N TRP A 131 -9.97 9.43 -7.27
CA TRP A 131 -9.95 9.40 -5.81
C TRP A 131 -10.82 8.30 -5.22
N MET A 132 -11.65 7.65 -6.03
CA MET A 132 -12.44 6.50 -5.58
C MET A 132 -11.55 5.35 -5.11
N THR A 133 -10.37 5.18 -5.71
CA THR A 133 -9.40 4.18 -5.26
C THR A 133 -9.02 4.39 -3.80
N VAL A 134 -8.83 5.63 -3.39
CA VAL A 134 -8.49 5.97 -2.00
C VAL A 134 -9.61 5.56 -1.05
N LEU A 135 -10.85 5.91 -1.40
CA LEU A 135 -12.02 5.56 -0.58
C LEU A 135 -12.22 4.05 -0.53
N THR A 136 -12.11 3.38 -1.67
CA THR A 136 -12.24 1.92 -1.75
C THR A 136 -11.17 1.23 -0.91
N SER A 137 -9.93 1.70 -0.96
CA SER A 137 -8.84 1.16 -0.14
C SER A 137 -9.15 1.29 1.35
N THR A 138 -9.68 2.43 1.76
CA THR A 138 -10.06 2.66 3.15
C THR A 138 -11.14 1.68 3.61
N LEU A 139 -12.16 1.46 2.77
CA LEU A 139 -13.23 0.51 3.08
C LEU A 139 -12.75 -0.93 3.11
N VAL A 140 -11.83 -1.29 2.23
CA VAL A 140 -11.29 -2.65 2.12
C VAL A 140 -10.22 -2.91 3.18
N TRP A 141 -9.68 -1.88 3.83
CA TRP A 141 -8.64 -2.03 4.85
C TRP A 141 -9.01 -3.03 5.93
N THR A 142 -10.25 -2.98 6.42
CA THR A 142 -10.73 -3.90 7.45
C THR A 142 -10.61 -5.36 6.98
N LEU A 143 -10.94 -5.62 5.72
CA LEU A 143 -10.83 -6.95 5.12
C LEU A 143 -9.36 -7.38 5.00
N VAL A 144 -8.51 -6.49 4.50
CA VAL A 144 -7.08 -6.76 4.36
C VAL A 144 -6.45 -7.07 5.72
N TYR A 145 -6.80 -6.28 6.73
CA TYR A 145 -6.31 -6.50 8.09
C TYR A 145 -6.75 -7.87 8.62
N ALA A 146 -8.00 -8.25 8.39
CA ALA A 146 -8.52 -9.54 8.84
C ALA A 146 -7.84 -10.72 8.13
N VAL A 147 -7.57 -10.60 6.83
CA VAL A 147 -6.94 -11.66 6.04
C VAL A 147 -5.47 -11.84 6.40
N LEU A 148 -4.74 -10.74 6.59
CA LEU A 148 -3.30 -10.78 6.88
C LEU A 148 -2.99 -11.04 8.35
N ARG A 149 -3.95 -10.81 9.24
CA ARG A 149 -3.79 -11.05 10.67
C ARG A 149 -3.68 -12.56 11.04
#